data_52d888860ae8ae52a9ac5191a5e3c92a
#
_entry.id   52d888860ae8ae52a9ac5191a5e3c92a
#
_cell.length_a   1.000
_cell.length_b   1.000
_cell.length_c   1.000
_cell.angle_alpha   90.00
_cell.angle_beta   90.00
_cell.angle_gamma   90.00
#
_symmetry.space_group_name_H-M   'P 1'
#
loop_
_entity.id
_entity.type
_entity.pdbx_description
1 polymer ?
#
loop_
_entity_poly.entity_id
_entity_poly.type
_entity_poly.pdbx_seq_one_letter_code
_entity_poly.pdbx_strand_id
1 'polypeptide(L)'
;DDVFRAGRNGSESFPAILESHTPLDLIIIMLGTNDCKTVYGATAGIIGKGVETLLEQVKKYSPDSDILLISPIYLGENVYKEGFDVEFSKESIQVSKNLEAVYEKIALKNNIHFLRAQDFVSCSETDQEHLDAQAHKIFADAVYKKTDEILKARFIKAAC
;
A
#
# COMPACT_ATOMS: atom_id res chain seq x y z
N ASP A 1 5.16 -8.02 5.25
CA ASP A 1 5.70 -9.32 5.68
C ASP A 1 5.42 -9.58 7.16
N ASP A 2 5.54 -10.82 7.63
CA ASP A 2 5.43 -11.18 9.06
C ASP A 2 6.27 -12.43 9.30
N VAL A 3 7.45 -12.25 9.90
CA VAL A 3 8.40 -13.35 10.14
C VAL A 3 7.92 -14.36 11.20
N PHE A 4 6.93 -13.97 12.01
CA PHE A 4 6.41 -14.84 13.08
C PHE A 4 5.20 -15.66 12.65
N ARG A 5 4.62 -15.37 11.49
CA ARG A 5 3.41 -16.04 10.98
C ARG A 5 3.59 -16.49 9.54
N ALA A 6 3.53 -17.79 9.31
CA ALA A 6 3.61 -18.37 7.96
C ALA A 6 2.49 -17.81 7.03
N GLY A 7 2.81 -17.64 5.74
CA GLY A 7 1.86 -17.17 4.73
C GLY A 7 1.52 -15.68 4.79
N ARG A 8 2.32 -14.88 5.49
CA ARG A 8 2.15 -13.42 5.57
C ARG A 8 3.10 -12.65 4.66
N ASN A 9 3.88 -13.33 3.85
CA ASN A 9 4.65 -12.70 2.78
C ASN A 9 3.75 -12.54 1.55
N GLY A 10 3.41 -11.30 1.23
CA GLY A 10 2.53 -10.99 0.10
C GLY A 10 3.05 -11.53 -1.24
N SER A 11 4.36 -11.49 -1.47
CA SER A 11 4.95 -11.97 -2.73
C SER A 11 4.81 -13.48 -2.95
N GLU A 12 4.60 -14.28 -1.91
CA GLU A 12 4.41 -15.73 -2.03
C GLU A 12 2.98 -16.10 -2.41
N SER A 13 1.98 -15.42 -1.82
CA SER A 13 0.56 -15.74 -2.03
C SER A 13 -0.07 -15.00 -3.21
N PHE A 14 0.46 -13.82 -3.56
CA PHE A 14 -0.13 -12.93 -4.55
C PHE A 14 -0.26 -13.53 -5.96
N PRO A 15 0.71 -14.32 -6.49
CA PRO A 15 0.54 -14.97 -7.79
C PRO A 15 -0.70 -15.85 -7.87
N ALA A 16 -0.91 -16.71 -6.89
CA ALA A 16 -2.09 -17.60 -6.86
C ALA A 16 -3.40 -16.81 -6.73
N ILE A 17 -3.40 -15.70 -5.98
CA ILE A 17 -4.56 -14.81 -5.86
C ILE A 17 -4.86 -14.16 -7.22
N LEU A 18 -3.86 -13.62 -7.91
CA LEU A 18 -4.03 -13.02 -9.23
C LEU A 18 -4.60 -14.03 -10.22
N GLU A 19 -4.02 -15.21 -10.33
CA GLU A 19 -4.49 -16.26 -11.26
C GLU A 19 -5.93 -16.67 -10.98
N SER A 20 -6.33 -16.79 -9.70
CA SER A 20 -7.67 -17.21 -9.32
C SER A 20 -8.75 -16.13 -9.54
N HIS A 21 -8.38 -14.86 -9.70
CA HIS A 21 -9.29 -13.73 -9.84
C HIS A 21 -9.24 -13.06 -11.23
N THR A 22 -8.31 -13.43 -12.09
CA THR A 22 -8.21 -12.92 -13.46
C THR A 22 -9.42 -13.37 -14.29
N PRO A 23 -10.00 -12.49 -15.17
CA PRO A 23 -9.53 -11.14 -15.51
C PRO A 23 -9.93 -10.09 -14.48
N LEU A 24 -9.02 -9.12 -14.23
CA LEU A 24 -9.26 -7.99 -13.34
C LEU A 24 -9.11 -6.67 -14.11
N ASP A 25 -9.99 -5.71 -13.87
CA ASP A 25 -9.90 -4.38 -14.47
C ASP A 25 -8.93 -3.47 -13.71
N LEU A 26 -8.90 -3.58 -12.38
CA LEU A 26 -8.07 -2.76 -11.50
C LEU A 26 -7.58 -3.58 -10.31
N ILE A 27 -6.31 -3.39 -9.98
CA ILE A 27 -5.68 -3.94 -8.77
C ILE A 27 -5.23 -2.78 -7.89
N ILE A 28 -5.67 -2.76 -6.64
CA ILE A 28 -5.27 -1.76 -5.65
C ILE A 28 -4.28 -2.38 -4.68
N ILE A 29 -3.10 -1.77 -4.54
CA ILE A 29 -2.03 -2.23 -3.64
C ILE A 29 -1.78 -1.14 -2.60
N MET A 30 -2.01 -1.45 -1.32
CA MET A 30 -1.67 -0.61 -0.17
C MET A 30 -1.02 -1.49 0.90
N LEU A 31 0.29 -1.57 0.88
CA LEU A 31 1.11 -2.41 1.76
C LEU A 31 2.35 -1.62 2.20
N GLY A 32 3.03 -2.07 3.27
CA GLY A 32 4.30 -1.52 3.70
C GLY A 32 4.37 -1.09 5.17
N THR A 33 3.24 -0.83 5.84
CA THR A 33 3.22 -0.41 7.25
C THR A 33 3.92 -1.43 8.15
N ASN A 34 3.56 -2.71 8.05
CA ASN A 34 4.18 -3.76 8.84
C ASN A 34 5.67 -3.98 8.51
N ASP A 35 6.09 -3.64 7.30
CA ASP A 35 7.50 -3.74 6.91
C ASP A 35 8.38 -2.65 7.58
N CYS A 36 7.75 -1.63 8.20
CA CYS A 36 8.43 -0.63 9.02
C CYS A 36 8.80 -1.13 10.42
N LYS A 37 8.36 -2.32 10.84
CA LYS A 37 8.69 -2.90 12.15
C LYS A 37 10.19 -3.13 12.30
N THR A 38 10.69 -2.96 13.52
CA THR A 38 12.13 -3.03 13.83
C THR A 38 12.78 -4.36 13.48
N VAL A 39 12.01 -5.46 13.57
CA VAL A 39 12.47 -6.81 13.25
C VAL A 39 12.98 -6.97 11.81
N TYR A 40 12.48 -6.15 10.88
CA TYR A 40 12.90 -6.19 9.48
C TYR A 40 14.11 -5.30 9.19
N GLY A 41 14.38 -4.27 9.99
CA GLY A 41 15.46 -3.32 9.75
C GLY A 41 15.41 -2.68 8.36
N ALA A 42 14.23 -2.61 7.74
CA ALA A 42 14.05 -2.20 6.36
C ALA A 42 14.02 -0.68 6.21
N THR A 43 14.67 -0.17 5.18
CA THR A 43 14.49 1.21 4.74
C THR A 43 13.30 1.32 3.80
N ALA A 44 12.75 2.52 3.61
CA ALA A 44 11.67 2.75 2.64
C ALA A 44 12.04 2.27 1.22
N GLY A 45 13.31 2.38 0.83
CA GLY A 45 13.80 1.87 -0.46
C GLY A 45 13.76 0.34 -0.57
N ILE A 46 14.04 -0.38 0.51
CA ILE A 46 13.93 -1.85 0.54
C ILE A 46 12.47 -2.28 0.48
N ILE A 47 11.59 -1.61 1.24
CA ILE A 47 10.14 -1.85 1.18
C ILE A 47 9.61 -1.58 -0.24
N GLY A 48 10.06 -0.50 -0.87
CA GLY A 48 9.72 -0.19 -2.26
C GLY A 48 10.13 -1.28 -3.26
N LYS A 49 11.27 -1.95 -3.06
CA LYS A 49 11.63 -3.12 -3.89
C LYS A 49 10.65 -4.28 -3.73
N GLY A 50 10.14 -4.50 -2.52
CA GLY A 50 9.05 -5.45 -2.30
C GLY A 50 7.80 -5.11 -3.11
N VAL A 51 7.42 -3.83 -3.15
CA VAL A 51 6.32 -3.35 -4.01
C VAL A 51 6.63 -3.57 -5.50
N GLU A 52 7.84 -3.25 -5.97
CA GLU A 52 8.23 -3.52 -7.37
C GLU A 52 8.07 -5.01 -7.72
N THR A 53 8.42 -5.93 -6.81
CA THR A 53 8.19 -7.37 -6.99
C THR A 53 6.72 -7.71 -7.19
N LEU A 54 5.82 -7.11 -6.40
CA LEU A 54 4.37 -7.30 -6.59
C LEU A 54 3.89 -6.74 -7.94
N LEU A 55 4.42 -5.60 -8.36
CA LEU A 55 4.09 -5.03 -9.69
C LEU A 55 4.55 -5.94 -10.84
N GLU A 56 5.71 -6.57 -10.72
CA GLU A 56 6.18 -7.57 -11.69
C GLU A 56 5.26 -8.80 -11.74
N GLN A 57 4.75 -9.24 -10.60
CA GLN A 57 3.76 -10.31 -10.51
C GLN A 57 2.45 -9.91 -11.19
N VAL A 58 1.95 -8.68 -10.97
CA VAL A 58 0.75 -8.19 -11.68
C VAL A 58 0.98 -8.22 -13.19
N LYS A 59 2.09 -7.68 -13.67
CA LYS A 59 2.43 -7.68 -15.10
C LYS A 59 2.48 -9.08 -15.71
N LYS A 60 2.86 -10.08 -14.93
CA LYS A 60 2.95 -11.48 -15.37
C LYS A 60 1.61 -12.20 -15.36
N TYR A 61 0.81 -12.03 -14.32
CA TYR A 61 -0.39 -12.83 -14.06
C TYR A 61 -1.71 -12.12 -14.36
N SER A 62 -1.68 -10.79 -14.50
CA SER A 62 -2.85 -9.96 -14.84
C SER A 62 -2.42 -8.73 -15.67
N PRO A 63 -1.81 -8.94 -16.85
CA PRO A 63 -1.13 -7.88 -17.62
C PRO A 63 -2.06 -6.76 -18.10
N ASP A 64 -3.34 -7.05 -18.25
CA ASP A 64 -4.33 -6.10 -18.75
C ASP A 64 -4.98 -5.26 -17.64
N SER A 65 -4.63 -5.48 -16.38
CA SER A 65 -5.17 -4.72 -15.26
C SER A 65 -4.51 -3.36 -15.12
N ASP A 66 -5.30 -2.33 -14.85
CA ASP A 66 -4.77 -1.09 -14.29
C ASP A 66 -4.30 -1.33 -12.84
N ILE A 67 -3.36 -0.51 -12.38
CA ILE A 67 -2.83 -0.61 -11.02
C ILE A 67 -2.98 0.73 -10.32
N LEU A 68 -3.55 0.72 -9.11
CA LEU A 68 -3.52 1.85 -8.19
C LEU A 68 -2.61 1.48 -7.01
N LEU A 69 -1.45 2.12 -6.95
CA LEU A 69 -0.55 2.03 -5.81
C LEU A 69 -0.91 3.12 -4.80
N ILE A 70 -1.11 2.73 -3.55
CA ILE A 70 -1.44 3.66 -2.47
C ILE A 70 -0.29 3.64 -1.45
N SER A 71 0.29 4.80 -1.13
CA SER A 71 1.19 4.90 0.02
C SER A 71 0.37 4.84 1.31
N PRO A 72 0.77 4.00 2.29
CA PRO A 72 0.09 3.95 3.59
C PRO A 72 0.10 5.31 4.31
N ILE A 73 -0.79 5.47 5.28
CA ILE A 73 -0.71 6.56 6.26
C ILE A 73 0.58 6.46 7.06
N TYR A 74 1.02 7.57 7.62
CA TYR A 74 2.18 7.58 8.50
C TYR A 74 1.86 6.97 9.85
N LEU A 75 2.85 6.31 10.44
CA LEU A 75 2.82 5.90 11.84
C LEU A 75 2.77 7.15 12.74
N GLY A 76 2.00 7.08 13.81
CA GLY A 76 1.88 8.14 14.79
C GLY A 76 3.15 8.33 15.62
N GLU A 77 3.34 9.52 16.16
CA GLU A 77 4.58 9.92 16.87
C GLU A 77 4.79 9.14 18.20
N ASN A 78 3.78 8.43 18.66
CA ASN A 78 3.85 7.66 19.90
C ASN A 78 3.77 6.14 19.68
N VAL A 79 3.72 5.65 18.45
CA VAL A 79 3.49 4.23 18.12
C VAL A 79 4.41 3.25 18.86
N TYR A 80 5.65 3.64 19.11
CA TYR A 80 6.67 2.81 19.77
C TYR A 80 6.66 2.89 21.30
N LYS A 81 5.81 3.74 21.89
CA LYS A 81 5.77 3.93 23.35
C LYS A 81 4.98 2.82 24.04
N GLU A 82 5.23 2.65 25.33
CA GLU A 82 4.45 1.74 26.16
C GLU A 82 2.94 2.05 26.04
N GLY A 83 2.16 1.01 25.87
CA GLY A 83 0.70 1.10 25.61
C GLY A 83 0.31 1.10 24.12
N PHE A 84 1.29 1.21 23.21
CA PHE A 84 1.11 1.09 21.75
C PHE A 84 1.86 -0.14 21.21
N ASP A 85 2.22 -0.16 19.92
CA ASP A 85 2.93 -1.28 19.32
C ASP A 85 4.47 -1.10 19.42
N VAL A 86 5.07 -1.79 20.39
CA VAL A 86 6.52 -1.77 20.65
C VAL A 86 7.36 -2.49 19.58
N GLU A 87 6.75 -3.12 18.59
CA GLU A 87 7.47 -3.67 17.42
C GLU A 87 7.95 -2.56 16.48
N PHE A 88 7.41 -1.35 16.61
CA PHE A 88 7.92 -0.16 15.92
C PHE A 88 8.93 0.59 16.78
N SER A 89 9.63 1.53 16.17
CA SER A 89 10.57 2.43 16.79
C SER A 89 10.35 3.87 16.30
N LYS A 90 11.12 4.80 16.84
CA LYS A 90 11.16 6.18 16.35
C LYS A 90 11.64 6.25 14.89
N GLU A 91 12.56 5.38 14.51
CA GLU A 91 13.05 5.25 13.13
C GLU A 91 11.97 4.71 12.20
N SER A 92 11.13 3.81 12.68
CA SER A 92 9.97 3.29 11.93
C SER A 92 9.02 4.40 11.46
N ILE A 93 8.82 5.43 12.28
CA ILE A 93 8.00 6.60 11.91
C ILE A 93 8.62 7.30 10.69
N GLN A 94 9.93 7.50 10.71
CA GLN A 94 10.61 8.14 9.57
C GLN A 94 10.58 7.27 8.33
N VAL A 95 10.72 5.94 8.47
CA VAL A 95 10.58 5.00 7.36
C VAL A 95 9.18 5.09 6.76
N SER A 96 8.11 5.09 7.58
CA SER A 96 6.73 5.19 7.11
C SER A 96 6.48 6.49 6.32
N LYS A 97 6.99 7.62 6.79
CA LYS A 97 6.91 8.92 6.07
C LYS A 97 7.64 8.88 4.72
N ASN A 98 8.77 8.20 4.66
CA ASN A 98 9.58 8.11 3.45
C ASN A 98 8.97 7.17 2.38
N LEU A 99 8.02 6.28 2.75
CA LEU A 99 7.34 5.39 1.80
C LEU A 99 6.61 6.17 0.71
N GLU A 100 6.00 7.29 1.05
CA GLU A 100 5.27 8.13 0.10
C GLU A 100 6.12 8.51 -1.12
N ALA A 101 7.26 9.13 -0.88
CA ALA A 101 8.15 9.57 -1.96
C ALA A 101 8.73 8.39 -2.77
N VAL A 102 8.95 7.24 -2.11
CA VAL A 102 9.43 6.03 -2.79
C VAL A 102 8.33 5.46 -3.69
N TYR A 103 7.09 5.34 -3.21
CA TYR A 103 5.97 4.79 -3.97
C TYR A 103 5.55 5.69 -5.12
N GLU A 104 5.59 7.01 -4.95
CA GLU A 104 5.35 7.95 -6.04
C GLU A 104 6.35 7.76 -7.18
N LYS A 105 7.65 7.63 -6.87
CA LYS A 105 8.69 7.33 -7.87
C LYS A 105 8.46 5.99 -8.57
N ILE A 106 8.06 4.96 -7.83
CA ILE A 106 7.72 3.65 -8.38
C ILE A 106 6.53 3.77 -9.33
N ALA A 107 5.48 4.48 -8.93
CA ALA A 107 4.29 4.66 -9.75
C ALA A 107 4.62 5.41 -11.05
N LEU A 108 5.37 6.49 -10.98
CA LEU A 108 5.84 7.24 -12.16
C LEU A 108 6.69 6.37 -13.10
N LYS A 109 7.67 5.64 -12.56
CA LYS A 109 8.53 4.75 -13.34
C LYS A 109 7.75 3.66 -14.08
N ASN A 110 6.71 3.13 -13.45
CA ASN A 110 5.89 2.04 -13.98
C ASN A 110 4.65 2.52 -14.77
N ASN A 111 4.42 3.83 -14.86
CA ASN A 111 3.25 4.44 -15.49
C ASN A 111 1.93 3.88 -14.94
N ILE A 112 1.83 3.79 -13.61
CA ILE A 112 0.63 3.33 -12.88
C ILE A 112 0.03 4.46 -12.05
N HIS A 113 -1.21 4.29 -11.62
CA HIS A 113 -1.90 5.28 -10.80
C HIS A 113 -1.34 5.30 -9.37
N PHE A 114 -1.36 6.48 -8.74
CA PHE A 114 -0.87 6.69 -7.39
C PHE A 114 -1.87 7.48 -6.56
N LEU A 115 -1.97 7.15 -5.27
CA LEU A 115 -2.74 7.89 -4.27
C LEU A 115 -1.95 7.95 -2.96
N ARG A 116 -1.91 9.12 -2.34
CA ARG A 116 -1.33 9.31 -1.01
C ARG A 116 -2.44 9.20 0.02
N ALA A 117 -2.43 8.16 0.87
CA ALA A 117 -3.44 8.04 1.92
C ALA A 117 -3.37 9.18 2.92
N GLN A 118 -2.16 9.66 3.22
CA GLN A 118 -1.91 10.73 4.17
C GLN A 118 -2.53 12.10 3.77
N ASP A 119 -2.83 12.32 2.49
CA ASP A 119 -3.51 13.53 2.02
C ASP A 119 -4.99 13.61 2.48
N PHE A 120 -5.56 12.49 2.93
CA PHE A 120 -6.97 12.36 3.29
C PHE A 120 -7.20 12.06 4.75
N VAL A 121 -6.33 11.23 5.34
CA VAL A 121 -6.51 10.68 6.68
C VAL A 121 -5.16 10.43 7.37
N SER A 122 -5.21 10.36 8.70
CA SER A 122 -4.06 10.01 9.55
C SER A 122 -4.42 8.83 10.44
N CYS A 123 -3.42 8.21 11.08
CA CYS A 123 -3.64 7.17 12.06
C CYS A 123 -4.47 7.67 13.25
N SER A 124 -5.17 6.76 13.91
CA SER A 124 -5.94 7.07 15.11
C SER A 124 -5.02 7.33 16.31
N GLU A 125 -5.50 8.15 17.24
CA GLU A 125 -4.82 8.33 18.53
C GLU A 125 -4.89 7.08 19.42
N THR A 126 -5.78 6.13 19.09
CA THR A 126 -6.01 4.93 19.89
C THR A 126 -4.82 3.96 19.83
N ASP A 127 -4.23 3.77 18.65
CA ASP A 127 -3.13 2.83 18.45
C ASP A 127 -1.95 3.41 17.65
N GLN A 128 -2.08 4.62 17.12
CA GLN A 128 -1.03 5.31 16.38
C GLN A 128 -0.60 4.59 15.08
N GLU A 129 -1.42 3.65 14.59
CA GLU A 129 -1.12 2.81 13.43
C GLU A 129 -2.30 2.70 12.46
N HIS A 130 -3.50 2.44 12.95
CA HIS A 130 -4.67 2.18 12.11
C HIS A 130 -5.60 3.39 11.98
N LEU A 131 -6.47 3.35 10.99
CA LEU A 131 -7.54 4.31 10.81
C LEU A 131 -8.68 4.03 11.81
N ASP A 132 -9.26 5.08 12.37
CA ASP A 132 -10.53 4.97 13.09
C ASP A 132 -11.72 4.85 12.12
N ALA A 133 -12.92 4.64 12.64
CA ALA A 133 -14.12 4.45 11.83
C ALA A 133 -14.44 5.67 10.93
N GLN A 134 -14.19 6.88 11.39
CA GLN A 134 -14.42 8.10 10.62
C GLN A 134 -13.37 8.25 9.50
N ALA A 135 -12.11 8.00 9.81
CA ALA A 135 -11.02 8.02 8.83
C ALA A 135 -11.20 6.94 7.76
N HIS A 136 -11.65 5.73 8.13
CA HIS A 136 -12.01 4.70 7.16
C HIS A 136 -13.07 5.17 6.15
N LYS A 137 -14.11 5.88 6.61
CA LYS A 137 -15.15 6.41 5.73
C LYS A 137 -14.60 7.46 4.77
N ILE A 138 -13.82 8.42 5.27
CA ILE A 138 -13.19 9.47 4.46
C ILE A 138 -12.26 8.84 3.41
N PHE A 139 -11.46 7.87 3.85
CA PHE A 139 -10.51 7.21 2.95
C PHE A 139 -11.22 6.34 1.90
N ALA A 140 -12.29 5.65 2.26
CA ALA A 140 -13.12 4.91 1.31
C ALA A 140 -13.67 5.82 0.20
N ASP A 141 -14.13 7.02 0.54
CA ASP A 141 -14.61 8.01 -0.44
C ASP A 141 -13.48 8.48 -1.38
N ALA A 142 -12.27 8.66 -0.86
CA ALA A 142 -11.10 9.05 -1.66
C ALA A 142 -10.70 7.94 -2.64
N VAL A 143 -10.61 6.70 -2.16
CA VAL A 143 -10.29 5.53 -2.99
C VAL A 143 -11.38 5.29 -4.03
N TYR A 144 -12.65 5.41 -3.66
CA TYR A 144 -13.77 5.30 -4.60
C TYR A 144 -13.67 6.31 -5.75
N LYS A 145 -13.45 7.59 -5.44
CA LYS A 145 -13.30 8.63 -6.47
C LYS A 145 -12.14 8.33 -7.42
N LYS A 146 -11.00 7.89 -6.88
CA LYS A 146 -9.83 7.55 -7.69
C LYS A 146 -10.08 6.31 -8.56
N THR A 147 -10.74 5.30 -8.02
CA THR A 147 -11.14 4.09 -8.75
C THR A 147 -12.11 4.42 -9.89
N ASP A 148 -13.13 5.23 -9.64
CA ASP A 148 -14.11 5.67 -10.64
C ASP A 148 -13.44 6.44 -11.78
N GLU A 149 -12.49 7.33 -11.48
CA GLU A 149 -11.68 8.04 -12.48
C GLU A 149 -10.90 7.07 -13.38
N ILE A 150 -10.21 6.09 -12.79
CA ILE A 150 -9.40 5.12 -13.51
C ILE A 150 -10.27 4.26 -14.43
N LEU A 151 -11.35 3.69 -13.89
CA LEU A 151 -12.21 2.80 -14.65
C LEU A 151 -12.97 3.52 -15.76
N LYS A 152 -13.43 4.75 -15.55
CA LYS A 152 -14.02 5.57 -16.62
C LYS A 152 -13.04 5.80 -17.77
N ALA A 153 -11.79 6.16 -17.44
CA ALA A 153 -10.76 6.35 -18.46
C ALA A 153 -10.44 5.07 -19.23
N ARG A 154 -10.42 3.92 -18.54
CA ARG A 154 -10.21 2.60 -19.14
C ARG A 154 -11.33 2.25 -20.14
N PHE A 155 -12.59 2.35 -19.72
CA PHE A 155 -13.72 1.98 -20.58
C PHE A 155 -13.93 2.93 -21.77
N ILE A 156 -13.59 4.21 -21.64
CA ILE A 156 -13.59 5.14 -22.77
C ILE A 156 -12.56 4.71 -23.81
N LYS A 157 -11.32 4.34 -23.40
CA LYS A 157 -10.28 3.87 -24.31
C LYS A 157 -10.66 2.55 -25.02
N ALA A 158 -11.37 1.66 -24.34
CA ALA A 158 -11.80 0.38 -24.91
C ALA A 158 -12.95 0.53 -25.94
N ALA A 159 -13.67 1.64 -25.93
CA ALA A 159 -14.79 1.94 -26.83
C ALA A 159 -14.39 2.67 -28.13
N CYS A 160 -13.13 3.11 -28.23
CA CYS A 160 -12.54 3.77 -29.41
C CYS A 160 -11.68 2.82 -30.24
#